data_e6966556795be9444d87d9533e1158cf
#
_entry.id   e6966556795be9444d87d9533e1158cf
#
_cell.length_a   1.000
_cell.length_b   1.000
_cell.length_c   1.000
_cell.angle_alpha   90.00
_cell.angle_beta   90.00
_cell.angle_gamma   90.00
#
_symmetry.space_group_name_H-M   'P 1'
#
loop_
_entity.id
_entity.type
_entity.pdbx_description
1 polymer ?
#
loop_
_entity_poly.entity_id
_entity_poly.type
_entity_poly.pdbx_seq_one_letter_code
_entity_poly.pdbx_strand_id
1 'polypeptide(L)'
;MALSTSAAVAARPATGTSDPSPGYVMVEGHRVVEGTTIGEWGKTKDGELFSYTYKAGEAKPTTAPAALAAARCSVYISDVKFLGGGANAWFQWETSQACSGSFGSQKLQTQMWRSSWSGPRGYHDWRGTRSTTNQFIDYGWSSDCNDGGGTYTYYPVMKGYASGIGWGPTTRSDNELRKGCGTREP
;
A
#
# COMPACT_ATOMS: atom_id res chain seq x y z
N MET A 1 4.49 62.51 -40.23
CA MET A 1 3.58 61.39 -39.99
C MET A 1 4.41 60.16 -39.79
N ALA A 2 4.56 59.69 -38.57
CA ALA A 2 5.33 58.50 -38.21
C ALA A 2 4.35 57.39 -37.85
N LEU A 3 4.41 56.28 -38.57
CA LEU A 3 3.58 55.08 -38.33
C LEU A 3 4.32 54.19 -37.32
N SER A 4 3.77 54.03 -36.13
CA SER A 4 4.21 53.07 -35.12
C SER A 4 3.59 51.72 -35.44
N THR A 5 4.40 50.75 -35.78
CA THR A 5 4.02 49.35 -35.87
C THR A 5 4.20 48.66 -34.50
N SER A 6 3.07 48.34 -33.87
CA SER A 6 3.06 47.52 -32.65
C SER A 6 3.25 46.03 -33.03
N ALA A 7 4.31 45.42 -32.55
CA ALA A 7 4.54 43.97 -32.66
C ALA A 7 3.67 43.25 -31.63
N ALA A 8 2.77 42.38 -32.08
CA ALA A 8 2.00 41.48 -31.24
C ALA A 8 2.92 40.36 -30.75
N VAL A 9 3.09 40.29 -29.44
CA VAL A 9 3.74 39.16 -28.78
C VAL A 9 2.78 37.97 -28.74
N ALA A 10 3.06 36.96 -29.52
CA ALA A 10 2.33 35.70 -29.50
C ALA A 10 2.51 35.00 -28.15
N ALA A 11 1.42 34.84 -27.41
CA ALA A 11 1.38 34.05 -26.21
C ALA A 11 1.67 32.57 -26.54
N ARG A 12 2.70 32.01 -25.95
CA ARG A 12 3.07 30.60 -26.04
C ARG A 12 2.00 29.78 -25.29
N PRO A 13 1.37 28.77 -25.89
CA PRO A 13 0.47 27.90 -25.14
C PRO A 13 1.28 27.14 -24.09
N ALA A 14 0.90 27.25 -22.84
CA ALA A 14 1.41 26.43 -21.76
C ALA A 14 0.91 25.00 -21.99
N THR A 15 1.76 24.11 -22.51
CA THR A 15 1.55 22.68 -22.49
C THR A 15 1.77 22.19 -21.07
N GLY A 16 0.76 22.39 -20.22
CA GLY A 16 0.67 21.69 -18.95
C GLY A 16 0.29 20.23 -19.26
N THR A 17 1.27 19.34 -19.33
CA THR A 17 1.04 17.93 -19.16
C THR A 17 0.66 17.72 -17.71
N SER A 18 -0.65 17.80 -17.40
CA SER A 18 -1.16 17.24 -16.16
C SER A 18 -0.87 15.74 -16.23
N ASP A 19 0.01 15.24 -15.34
CA ASP A 19 0.12 13.81 -15.11
C ASP A 19 -1.29 13.25 -14.93
N PRO A 20 -1.68 12.21 -15.67
CA PRO A 20 -3.00 11.62 -15.49
C PRO A 20 -3.12 11.21 -14.04
N SER A 21 -4.14 11.73 -13.36
CA SER A 21 -4.45 11.25 -12.01
C SER A 21 -4.56 9.72 -12.03
N PRO A 22 -3.92 8.99 -11.12
CA PRO A 22 -3.95 7.54 -11.13
C PRO A 22 -5.40 7.06 -11.18
N GLY A 23 -5.69 6.10 -12.03
CA GLY A 23 -6.98 5.43 -12.11
C GLY A 23 -7.31 4.76 -10.78
N TYR A 24 -8.60 4.50 -10.56
CA TYR A 24 -9.05 3.76 -9.38
C TYR A 24 -9.95 2.61 -9.83
N VAL A 25 -9.83 1.50 -9.16
CA VAL A 25 -10.70 0.34 -9.31
C VAL A 25 -11.38 0.00 -8.00
N MET A 26 -12.51 -0.70 -8.05
CA MET A 26 -13.22 -1.14 -6.85
C MET A 26 -12.75 -2.55 -6.47
N VAL A 27 -12.27 -2.70 -5.23
CA VAL A 27 -11.91 -3.98 -4.64
C VAL A 27 -12.74 -4.19 -3.39
N GLU A 28 -13.59 -5.22 -3.37
CA GLU A 28 -14.51 -5.51 -2.26
C GLU A 28 -15.34 -4.28 -1.80
N GLY A 29 -15.77 -3.46 -2.76
CA GLY A 29 -16.53 -2.23 -2.46
C GLY A 29 -15.68 -1.02 -2.07
N HIS A 30 -14.37 -1.14 -2.03
CA HIS A 30 -13.44 -0.07 -1.68
C HIS A 30 -12.65 0.43 -2.88
N ARG A 31 -12.35 1.71 -2.87
CA ARG A 31 -11.62 2.40 -3.93
C ARG A 31 -10.12 2.18 -3.74
N VAL A 32 -9.47 1.58 -4.72
CA VAL A 32 -8.03 1.25 -4.70
C VAL A 32 -7.38 1.83 -5.94
N VAL A 33 -6.18 2.35 -5.81
CA VAL A 33 -5.39 2.86 -6.95
C VAL A 33 -5.10 1.70 -7.90
N GLU A 34 -5.31 1.91 -9.20
CA GLU A 34 -5.00 0.94 -10.24
C GLU A 34 -3.50 0.56 -10.21
N GLY A 35 -3.20 -0.72 -10.38
CA GLY A 35 -1.85 -1.25 -10.30
C GLY A 35 -1.37 -1.61 -8.89
N THR A 36 -2.10 -1.20 -7.82
CA THR A 36 -1.77 -1.60 -6.44
C THR A 36 -1.79 -3.11 -6.28
N THR A 37 -0.79 -3.67 -5.61
CA THR A 37 -0.77 -5.11 -5.31
C THR A 37 -1.80 -5.47 -4.26
N ILE A 38 -2.73 -6.37 -4.63
CA ILE A 38 -3.76 -6.93 -3.77
C ILE A 38 -3.32 -8.33 -3.34
N GLY A 39 -3.35 -8.59 -2.04
CA GLY A 39 -3.27 -9.95 -1.51
C GLY A 39 -4.67 -10.46 -1.21
N GLU A 40 -5.03 -11.63 -1.71
CA GLU A 40 -6.33 -12.24 -1.46
C GLU A 40 -6.14 -13.66 -0.93
N TRP A 41 -6.93 -14.06 0.07
CA TRP A 41 -6.93 -15.39 0.63
C TRP A 41 -8.30 -15.75 1.16
N GLY A 42 -8.53 -17.03 1.34
CA GLY A 42 -9.83 -17.47 1.82
C GLY A 42 -9.94 -18.96 1.97
N LYS A 43 -11.17 -19.40 2.18
CA LYS A 43 -11.57 -20.78 2.32
C LYS A 43 -12.79 -21.07 1.45
N THR A 44 -12.73 -22.15 0.65
CA THR A 44 -13.87 -22.59 -0.16
C THR A 44 -14.95 -23.22 0.72
N LYS A 45 -16.11 -23.50 0.12
CA LYS A 45 -17.21 -24.24 0.79
C LYS A 45 -16.79 -25.66 1.20
N ASP A 46 -15.87 -26.25 0.45
CA ASP A 46 -15.33 -27.60 0.71
C ASP A 46 -14.17 -27.58 1.73
N GLY A 47 -13.82 -26.40 2.21
CA GLY A 47 -12.80 -26.22 3.25
C GLY A 47 -11.38 -26.02 2.76
N GLU A 48 -11.13 -25.98 1.45
CA GLU A 48 -9.81 -25.74 0.87
C GLU A 48 -9.38 -24.28 1.06
N LEU A 49 -8.13 -24.10 1.47
CA LEU A 49 -7.53 -22.76 1.60
C LEU A 49 -6.91 -22.32 0.27
N PHE A 50 -7.07 -21.04 -0.06
CA PHE A 50 -6.41 -20.41 -1.20
C PHE A 50 -5.73 -19.11 -0.78
N SER A 51 -4.69 -18.73 -1.52
CA SER A 51 -3.98 -17.47 -1.33
C SER A 51 -3.24 -17.10 -2.61
N TYR A 52 -3.38 -15.85 -3.06
CA TYR A 52 -2.69 -15.32 -4.23
C TYR A 52 -2.56 -13.80 -4.16
N THR A 53 -1.77 -13.23 -5.06
CA THR A 53 -1.65 -11.80 -5.25
C THR A 53 -1.91 -11.44 -6.71
N TYR A 54 -2.43 -10.23 -6.95
CA TYR A 54 -2.67 -9.69 -8.29
C TYR A 54 -2.60 -8.15 -8.24
N LYS A 55 -2.56 -7.50 -9.40
CA LYS A 55 -2.63 -6.05 -9.48
C LYS A 55 -4.07 -5.57 -9.61
N ALA A 56 -4.43 -4.52 -8.91
CA ALA A 56 -5.72 -3.85 -9.03
C ALA A 56 -5.91 -3.36 -10.47
N GLY A 57 -7.03 -3.74 -11.11
CA GLY A 57 -7.29 -3.50 -12.53
C GLY A 57 -6.90 -4.65 -13.46
N GLU A 58 -6.08 -5.60 -13.00
CA GLU A 58 -5.77 -6.81 -13.75
C GLU A 58 -6.78 -7.93 -13.49
N ALA A 59 -6.83 -8.89 -14.42
CA ALA A 59 -7.64 -10.08 -14.23
C ALA A 59 -7.10 -10.91 -13.05
N LYS A 60 -8.02 -11.34 -12.19
CA LYS A 60 -7.65 -12.29 -11.12
C LYS A 60 -7.14 -13.60 -11.73
N PRO A 61 -6.19 -14.30 -11.04
CA PRO A 61 -5.75 -15.63 -11.49
C PRO A 61 -6.94 -16.55 -11.74
N THR A 62 -6.95 -17.23 -12.89
CA THR A 62 -8.03 -18.14 -13.29
C THR A 62 -8.20 -19.35 -12.36
N THR A 63 -7.17 -19.69 -11.60
CA THR A 63 -7.19 -20.73 -10.56
C THR A 63 -7.80 -20.25 -9.25
N ALA A 64 -8.21 -18.99 -9.16
CA ALA A 64 -8.78 -18.43 -7.95
C ALA A 64 -10.19 -19.01 -7.70
N PRO A 65 -10.42 -19.78 -6.63
CA PRO A 65 -11.73 -20.36 -6.32
C PRO A 65 -12.70 -19.33 -5.71
N ALA A 66 -12.52 -18.05 -6.03
CA ALA A 66 -13.26 -16.93 -5.41
C ALA A 66 -14.78 -17.06 -5.56
N ALA A 67 -15.28 -17.68 -6.64
CA ALA A 67 -16.70 -17.91 -6.84
C ALA A 67 -17.30 -18.95 -5.87
N LEU A 68 -16.47 -19.84 -5.30
CA LEU A 68 -16.86 -20.89 -4.36
C LEU A 68 -16.44 -20.60 -2.92
N ALA A 69 -15.94 -19.37 -2.65
CA ALA A 69 -15.44 -19.02 -1.33
C ALA A 69 -16.58 -18.96 -0.31
N ALA A 70 -16.46 -19.69 0.80
CA ALA A 70 -17.31 -19.55 1.98
C ALA A 70 -16.90 -18.32 2.79
N ALA A 71 -15.60 -17.99 2.79
CA ALA A 71 -15.04 -16.81 3.40
C ALA A 71 -13.80 -16.37 2.61
N ARG A 72 -13.64 -15.06 2.42
CA ARG A 72 -12.47 -14.53 1.75
C ARG A 72 -12.12 -13.16 2.31
N CYS A 73 -10.84 -12.83 2.25
CA CYS A 73 -10.31 -11.53 2.62
C CYS A 73 -9.37 -11.01 1.53
N SER A 74 -9.30 -9.70 1.40
CA SER A 74 -8.33 -9.01 0.58
C SER A 74 -7.59 -7.97 1.41
N VAL A 75 -6.31 -7.76 1.12
CA VAL A 75 -5.47 -6.72 1.72
C VAL A 75 -4.79 -5.91 0.63
N TYR A 76 -4.63 -4.64 0.91
CA TYR A 76 -3.81 -3.75 0.10
C TYR A 76 -3.13 -2.70 0.97
N ILE A 77 -1.99 -2.21 0.50
CA ILE A 77 -1.14 -1.24 1.18
C ILE A 77 -0.86 -0.08 0.23
N SER A 78 -1.01 1.14 0.71
CA SER A 78 -0.73 2.34 -0.08
C SER A 78 0.77 2.50 -0.33
N ASP A 79 1.10 3.38 -1.25
CA ASP A 79 2.44 3.91 -1.40
C ASP A 79 2.93 4.55 -0.11
N VAL A 80 4.21 4.33 0.18
CA VAL A 80 4.87 4.99 1.30
C VAL A 80 5.20 6.43 0.94
N LYS A 81 4.89 7.36 1.84
CA LYS A 81 5.24 8.78 1.76
C LYS A 81 6.34 9.09 2.75
N PHE A 82 7.23 10.02 2.38
CA PHE A 82 8.25 10.56 3.27
C PHE A 82 7.89 12.01 3.59
N LEU A 83 7.78 12.32 4.86
CA LEU A 83 7.29 13.59 5.36
C LEU A 83 8.31 14.19 6.34
N GLY A 84 8.30 15.51 6.45
CA GLY A 84 9.24 16.24 7.31
C GLY A 84 10.65 16.31 6.76
N GLY A 85 11.63 16.58 7.62
CA GLY A 85 13.03 16.68 7.25
C GLY A 85 13.95 16.70 8.47
N GLY A 86 15.22 16.33 8.27
CA GLY A 86 16.19 16.23 9.35
C GLY A 86 15.79 15.19 10.41
N ALA A 87 15.97 15.54 11.68
CA ALA A 87 15.65 14.66 12.82
C ALA A 87 14.14 14.40 13.00
N ASN A 88 13.27 15.17 12.31
CA ASN A 88 11.81 15.04 12.38
C ASN A 88 11.20 14.42 11.12
N ALA A 89 11.98 13.68 10.36
CA ALA A 89 11.49 12.97 9.19
C ALA A 89 10.82 11.66 9.59
N TRP A 90 9.72 11.32 8.89
CA TRP A 90 9.03 10.05 9.11
C TRP A 90 8.44 9.51 7.81
N PHE A 91 8.17 8.21 7.81
CA PHE A 91 7.41 7.52 6.77
C PHE A 91 5.94 7.45 7.17
N GLN A 92 5.05 7.53 6.20
CA GLN A 92 3.60 7.34 6.37
C GLN A 92 3.06 6.44 5.28
N TRP A 93 2.16 5.53 5.64
CA TRP A 93 1.44 4.65 4.72
C TRP A 93 0.10 4.23 5.33
N GLU A 94 -0.76 3.67 4.51
CA GLU A 94 -2.07 3.17 4.90
C GLU A 94 -2.18 1.69 4.56
N THR A 95 -2.93 0.95 5.34
CA THR A 95 -3.22 -0.47 5.11
C THR A 95 -4.69 -0.71 5.24
N SER A 96 -5.24 -1.55 4.37
CA SER A 96 -6.65 -1.89 4.39
C SER A 96 -6.85 -3.39 4.24
N GLN A 97 -7.87 -3.90 4.91
CA GLN A 97 -8.32 -5.28 4.82
C GLN A 97 -9.83 -5.32 4.73
N ALA A 98 -10.34 -6.04 3.74
CA ALA A 98 -11.75 -6.32 3.57
C ALA A 98 -11.99 -7.82 3.62
N CYS A 99 -12.93 -8.26 4.45
CA CYS A 99 -13.34 -9.66 4.55
C CYS A 99 -14.83 -9.82 4.27
N SER A 100 -15.20 -10.92 3.61
CA SER A 100 -16.59 -11.29 3.33
C SER A 100 -16.82 -12.77 3.57
N GLY A 101 -18.11 -13.15 3.73
CA GLY A 101 -18.49 -14.52 4.04
C GLY A 101 -18.37 -14.86 5.53
N SER A 102 -18.15 -16.13 5.86
CA SER A 102 -18.14 -16.62 7.24
C SER A 102 -16.75 -16.51 7.86
N PHE A 103 -16.49 -15.44 8.59
CA PHE A 103 -15.29 -15.28 9.42
C PHE A 103 -15.72 -14.77 10.82
N GLY A 104 -14.93 -15.05 11.86
CA GLY A 104 -15.27 -14.61 13.22
C GLY A 104 -14.78 -13.21 13.53
N SER A 105 -13.49 -12.97 13.31
CA SER A 105 -12.87 -11.67 13.52
C SER A 105 -11.66 -11.50 12.59
N GLN A 106 -11.25 -10.27 12.39
CA GLN A 106 -10.09 -9.95 11.57
C GLN A 106 -9.16 -8.94 12.26
N LYS A 107 -7.90 -8.95 11.86
CA LYS A 107 -6.86 -7.96 12.23
C LYS A 107 -5.83 -7.88 11.13
N LEU A 108 -5.12 -6.79 11.06
CA LEU A 108 -3.97 -6.65 10.17
C LEU A 108 -2.69 -6.33 10.93
N GLN A 109 -1.55 -6.60 10.31
CA GLN A 109 -0.24 -6.24 10.79
C GLN A 109 0.57 -5.63 9.66
N THR A 110 1.43 -4.68 10.01
CA THR A 110 2.36 -4.03 9.09
C THR A 110 3.72 -3.87 9.74
N GLN A 111 4.75 -3.77 8.90
CA GLN A 111 6.13 -3.55 9.30
C GLN A 111 6.82 -2.72 8.22
N MET A 112 7.62 -1.72 8.61
CA MET A 112 8.55 -1.08 7.69
C MET A 112 9.76 -2.00 7.49
N TRP A 113 10.13 -2.22 6.23
CA TRP A 113 11.33 -2.96 5.84
C TRP A 113 12.34 -2.02 5.22
N ARG A 114 13.60 -2.37 5.29
CA ARG A 114 14.69 -1.68 4.61
C ARG A 114 15.63 -2.65 3.90
N SER A 115 16.29 -2.16 2.85
CA SER A 115 17.41 -2.88 2.23
C SER A 115 18.59 -2.99 3.19
N SER A 116 19.35 -4.06 3.10
CA SER A 116 20.65 -4.22 3.74
C SER A 116 21.58 -5.02 2.83
N TRP A 117 22.87 -5.08 3.15
CA TRP A 117 23.84 -5.86 2.40
C TRP A 117 23.54 -7.39 2.42
N SER A 118 22.83 -7.85 3.43
CA SER A 118 22.40 -9.26 3.58
C SER A 118 20.96 -9.50 3.08
N GLY A 119 20.36 -8.55 2.39
CA GLY A 119 18.97 -8.58 1.90
C GLY A 119 18.02 -7.72 2.74
N PRO A 120 16.73 -7.68 2.36
CA PRO A 120 15.72 -6.92 3.07
C PRO A 120 15.50 -7.45 4.48
N ARG A 121 15.28 -6.54 5.43
CA ARG A 121 14.94 -6.88 6.83
C ARG A 121 13.99 -5.87 7.44
N GLY A 122 13.27 -6.29 8.47
CA GLY A 122 12.40 -5.42 9.26
C GLY A 122 13.19 -4.28 9.90
N TYR A 123 12.65 -3.07 9.76
CA TYR A 123 13.19 -1.86 10.37
C TYR A 123 12.63 -1.66 11.79
N HIS A 124 11.41 -2.12 12.00
CA HIS A 124 10.73 -2.17 13.30
C HIS A 124 10.07 -3.52 13.50
N ASP A 125 9.58 -3.77 14.71
CA ASP A 125 8.71 -4.90 14.98
C ASP A 125 7.37 -4.77 14.25
N TRP A 126 6.71 -5.92 14.05
CA TRP A 126 5.36 -5.96 13.51
C TRP A 126 4.40 -5.20 14.43
N ARG A 127 3.70 -4.23 13.88
CA ARG A 127 2.61 -3.50 14.54
C ARG A 127 1.29 -4.01 14.01
N GLY A 128 0.24 -4.01 14.85
CA GLY A 128 -1.04 -4.55 14.42
C GLY A 128 -2.23 -3.81 15.00
N THR A 129 -3.38 -3.95 14.34
CA THR A 129 -4.67 -3.51 14.87
C THR A 129 -5.18 -4.47 15.93
N ARG A 130 -6.15 -4.03 16.73
CA ARG A 130 -6.97 -4.94 17.53
C ARG A 130 -7.83 -5.80 16.60
N SER A 131 -8.23 -6.98 17.08
CA SER A 131 -9.23 -7.80 16.38
C SER A 131 -10.60 -7.09 16.37
N THR A 132 -11.29 -7.18 15.25
CA THR A 132 -12.64 -6.66 15.07
C THR A 132 -13.49 -7.64 14.26
N THR A 133 -14.81 -7.56 14.43
CA THR A 133 -15.79 -8.29 13.61
C THR A 133 -16.27 -7.48 12.41
N ASN A 134 -15.83 -6.23 12.27
CA ASN A 134 -16.15 -5.41 11.10
C ASN A 134 -15.65 -6.09 9.84
N GLN A 135 -16.37 -5.93 8.76
CA GLN A 135 -15.96 -6.46 7.44
C GLN A 135 -14.81 -5.69 6.80
N PHE A 136 -14.52 -4.50 7.29
CA PHE A 136 -13.47 -3.64 6.76
C PHE A 136 -12.62 -3.04 7.88
N ILE A 137 -11.31 -3.02 7.67
CA ILE A 137 -10.31 -2.31 8.49
C ILE A 137 -9.54 -1.39 7.56
N ASP A 138 -9.40 -0.14 7.97
CA ASP A 138 -8.53 0.84 7.35
C ASP A 138 -7.71 1.52 8.45
N TYR A 139 -6.37 1.62 8.25
CA TYR A 139 -5.50 2.14 9.29
C TYR A 139 -4.27 2.84 8.73
N GLY A 140 -4.04 4.07 9.21
CA GLY A 140 -2.84 4.86 8.91
C GLY A 140 -1.70 4.54 9.86
N TRP A 141 -0.49 4.43 9.33
CA TRP A 141 0.74 4.12 10.06
C TRP A 141 1.80 5.18 9.82
N SER A 142 2.63 5.35 10.81
CA SER A 142 3.83 6.17 10.69
C SER A 142 5.03 5.48 11.32
N SER A 143 6.21 5.82 10.84
CA SER A 143 7.48 5.30 11.35
C SER A 143 8.54 6.38 11.24
N ASP A 144 9.20 6.68 12.34
CA ASP A 144 10.28 7.66 12.35
C ASP A 144 11.42 7.21 11.43
N CYS A 145 12.03 8.17 10.74
CA CYS A 145 13.23 7.95 9.94
C CYS A 145 14.46 8.19 10.83
N ASN A 146 14.82 7.21 11.66
CA ASN A 146 15.90 7.26 12.62
C ASN A 146 16.70 5.95 12.57
N ASP A 147 17.68 5.86 11.68
CA ASP A 147 18.37 4.61 11.33
C ASP A 147 19.90 4.72 11.43
N GLY A 148 20.41 5.56 12.31
CA GLY A 148 21.83 5.63 12.59
C GLY A 148 22.73 6.14 11.46
N GLY A 149 22.14 6.81 10.45
CA GLY A 149 22.92 7.60 9.48
C GLY A 149 23.28 6.88 8.17
N GLY A 150 22.61 5.81 7.79
CA GLY A 150 22.77 5.16 6.46
C GLY A 150 21.72 5.63 5.45
N THR A 151 22.00 5.40 4.17
CA THR A 151 21.02 5.55 3.08
C THR A 151 20.54 4.19 2.65
N TYR A 152 19.26 3.91 2.86
CA TYR A 152 18.64 2.63 2.57
C TYR A 152 17.39 2.81 1.71
N THR A 153 16.92 1.74 1.11
CA THR A 153 15.64 1.67 0.43
C THR A 153 14.60 1.12 1.41
N TYR A 154 13.52 1.88 1.64
CA TYR A 154 12.47 1.57 2.60
C TYR A 154 11.17 1.27 1.87
N TYR A 155 10.43 0.30 2.34
CA TYR A 155 9.09 -0.04 1.89
C TYR A 155 8.31 -0.74 3.01
N PRO A 156 7.04 -0.42 3.22
CA PRO A 156 6.20 -1.13 4.17
C PRO A 156 5.68 -2.44 3.58
N VAL A 157 5.51 -3.42 4.47
CA VAL A 157 4.83 -4.69 4.17
C VAL A 157 3.67 -4.88 5.12
N MET A 158 2.67 -5.64 4.71
CA MET A 158 1.53 -6.00 5.54
C MET A 158 1.10 -7.44 5.35
N LYS A 159 0.37 -7.96 6.31
CA LYS A 159 -0.39 -9.21 6.24
C LYS A 159 -1.68 -9.09 7.04
N GLY A 160 -2.72 -9.73 6.57
CA GLY A 160 -4.01 -9.79 7.23
C GLY A 160 -4.24 -11.14 7.88
N TYR A 161 -5.05 -11.16 8.93
CA TYR A 161 -5.53 -12.37 9.59
C TYR A 161 -7.06 -12.34 9.67
N ALA A 162 -7.68 -13.47 9.38
CA ALA A 162 -9.09 -13.67 9.66
C ALA A 162 -9.31 -15.02 10.37
N SER A 163 -10.08 -14.98 11.44
CA SER A 163 -10.45 -16.16 12.22
C SER A 163 -11.27 -17.12 11.35
N GLY A 164 -10.88 -18.39 11.35
CA GLY A 164 -11.47 -19.43 10.50
C GLY A 164 -10.81 -19.59 9.12
N ILE A 165 -9.93 -18.64 8.72
CA ILE A 165 -9.18 -18.70 7.46
C ILE A 165 -7.65 -18.72 7.74
N GLY A 166 -7.17 -17.96 8.75
CA GLY A 166 -5.76 -17.82 9.05
C GLY A 166 -5.13 -16.53 8.50
N TRP A 167 -3.80 -16.55 8.36
CA TRP A 167 -3.02 -15.45 7.78
C TRP A 167 -3.06 -15.47 6.26
N GLY A 168 -3.23 -14.30 5.68
CA GLY A 168 -3.10 -14.06 4.24
C GLY A 168 -1.65 -13.88 3.78
N PRO A 169 -1.45 -13.63 2.50
CA PRO A 169 -0.13 -13.39 1.93
C PRO A 169 0.47 -12.09 2.49
N THR A 170 1.81 -12.05 2.57
CA THR A 170 2.51 -10.78 2.81
C THR A 170 2.50 -9.96 1.54
N THR A 171 1.97 -8.75 1.63
CA THR A 171 1.90 -7.79 0.52
C THR A 171 2.80 -6.61 0.84
N ARG A 172 3.40 -5.97 -0.15
CA ARG A 172 4.25 -4.78 0.02
C ARG A 172 3.66 -3.60 -0.77
N SER A 173 4.06 -2.37 -0.39
CA SER A 173 3.81 -1.18 -1.21
C SER A 173 4.41 -1.34 -2.60
N ASP A 174 3.80 -0.72 -3.60
CA ASP A 174 4.32 -0.76 -4.98
C ASP A 174 5.53 0.14 -5.15
N ASN A 175 5.59 1.23 -4.40
CA ASN A 175 6.75 2.09 -4.35
C ASN A 175 7.72 1.68 -3.25
N GLU A 176 8.94 2.18 -3.39
CA GLU A 176 9.98 2.15 -2.38
C GLU A 176 10.72 3.49 -2.38
N LEU A 177 11.21 3.91 -1.23
CA LEU A 177 11.88 5.20 -1.06
C LEU A 177 13.33 5.02 -0.62
N ARG A 178 14.28 5.52 -1.41
CA ARG A 178 15.69 5.60 -1.01
C ARG A 178 15.93 6.87 -0.20
N LYS A 179 16.20 6.74 1.09
CA LYS A 179 16.37 7.84 2.04
C LYS A 179 17.54 7.61 3.00
N GLY A 180 18.20 8.69 3.38
CA GLY A 180 19.08 8.73 4.53
C GLY A 180 18.27 9.12 5.76
N CYS A 181 18.17 8.22 6.73
CA CYS A 181 17.55 8.49 8.01
C CYS A 181 18.66 8.86 9.00
N GLY A 182 18.64 10.11 9.48
CA GLY A 182 19.62 10.61 10.46
C GLY A 182 19.51 9.90 11.81
N THR A 183 20.49 10.13 12.67
CA THR A 183 20.37 9.85 14.10
C THR A 183 19.55 10.98 14.74
N ARG A 184 18.54 10.65 15.53
CA ARG A 184 18.10 11.60 16.57
C ARG A 184 19.27 11.78 17.51
N GLU A 185 19.81 12.98 17.61
CA GLU A 185 20.65 13.30 18.74
C GLU A 185 19.83 13.14 20.03
N PRO A 186 20.42 12.55 21.09
CA PRO A 186 19.73 12.31 22.35
C PRO A 186 19.28 13.60 23.03
#